data_b6d9dbe8bd701d1175e8c2c9c5dd36c9
#
_entry.id   b6d9dbe8bd701d1175e8c2c9c5dd36c9
#
_cell.length_a   1.000
_cell.length_b   1.000
_cell.length_c   1.000
_cell.angle_alpha   90.00
_cell.angle_beta   90.00
_cell.angle_gamma   90.00
#
_symmetry.space_group_name_H-M   'P 1'
#
loop_
_entity.id
_entity.type
_entity.pdbx_description
1 polymer ?
#
loop_
_entity_poly.entity_id
_entity_poly.type
_entity_poly.pdbx_seq_one_letter_code
_entity_poly.pdbx_strand_id
1 'polypeptide(L)'
;MHIAFVLTQESILSTVACAYDLVEYCQQTSLEKAASSVFAVTSGAGQRFGFMPCLSPRRSVHADWIFVPALEIVQPWMPAHYAPLVQWLRDSAERGALVTSVGTGTFLVAAAGLLQGREAVTYPQFHDYFSQCYPQVPVSHRPWVRHPGLLISGAMPWPELVLHVLAQHWGVKAARQAAETYAVVWNELIDPPQRQYVQVDHSITRARRWLAQHYQERDLVNRCTEYVGLSKRTFNRRFKDETGTTPTEFVQQTRIKASQSLLLLTERRVEDICSAVGYEDVAAFRKVFRKRSGLAPGQFRKRLRVTPGAHTAAAKGF
;
A
#
# COMPACT_ATOMS: atom_id res chain seq x y z
N MET A 1 15.84 14.56 -20.65
CA MET A 1 15.81 13.65 -19.47
C MET A 1 15.14 12.33 -19.85
N HIS A 2 15.76 11.21 -19.56
CA HIS A 2 15.19 9.89 -19.77
C HIS A 2 14.59 9.39 -18.45
N ILE A 3 13.26 9.19 -18.43
CA ILE A 3 12.51 8.80 -17.24
C ILE A 3 12.07 7.34 -17.40
N ALA A 4 12.47 6.51 -16.47
CA ALA A 4 12.08 5.10 -16.44
C ALA A 4 11.13 4.80 -15.30
N PHE A 5 10.02 4.15 -15.58
CA PHE A 5 9.13 3.57 -14.60
C PHE A 5 9.45 2.08 -14.45
N VAL A 6 9.73 1.66 -13.22
CA VAL A 6 9.87 0.24 -12.91
C VAL A 6 8.49 -0.38 -12.83
N LEU A 7 8.20 -1.38 -13.67
CA LEU A 7 6.90 -2.04 -13.71
C LEU A 7 7.04 -3.54 -13.50
N THR A 8 6.23 -4.07 -12.59
CA THR A 8 6.05 -5.49 -12.34
C THR A 8 4.55 -5.83 -12.38
N GLN A 9 4.21 -7.10 -12.33
CA GLN A 9 2.81 -7.53 -12.23
C GLN A 9 2.14 -7.04 -10.94
N GLU A 10 2.94 -6.86 -9.90
CA GLU A 10 2.54 -6.43 -8.58
C GLU A 10 2.54 -4.90 -8.40
N SER A 11 2.90 -4.13 -9.43
CA SER A 11 2.88 -2.66 -9.36
C SER A 11 1.48 -2.13 -9.07
N ILE A 12 1.37 -1.30 -8.02
CA ILE A 12 0.11 -0.65 -7.67
C ILE A 12 -0.18 0.45 -8.68
N LEU A 13 -1.16 0.19 -9.56
CA LEU A 13 -1.46 1.00 -10.73
C LEU A 13 -1.70 2.47 -10.41
N SER A 14 -2.36 2.80 -9.30
CA SER A 14 -2.62 4.18 -8.90
C SER A 14 -1.34 4.99 -8.68
N THR A 15 -0.27 4.36 -8.16
CA THR A 15 1.02 5.05 -7.97
C THR A 15 1.75 5.26 -9.29
N VAL A 16 1.61 4.33 -10.23
CA VAL A 16 2.18 4.45 -11.58
C VAL A 16 1.45 5.53 -12.37
N ALA A 17 0.13 5.44 -12.45
CA ALA A 17 -0.69 6.35 -13.25
C ALA A 17 -0.57 7.80 -12.78
N CYS A 18 -0.70 8.05 -11.46
CA CYS A 18 -0.58 9.40 -10.93
C CYS A 18 0.82 10.00 -11.18
N ALA A 19 1.90 9.23 -10.99
CA ALA A 19 3.25 9.72 -11.27
C ALA A 19 3.45 9.98 -12.77
N TYR A 20 2.91 9.13 -13.63
CA TYR A 20 2.95 9.29 -15.09
C TYR A 20 2.21 10.55 -15.52
N ASP A 21 0.99 10.76 -15.04
CA ASP A 21 0.17 11.95 -15.37
C ASP A 21 0.87 13.26 -14.97
N LEU A 22 1.49 13.29 -13.79
CA LEU A 22 2.27 14.45 -13.34
C LEU A 22 3.48 14.73 -14.24
N VAL A 23 4.21 13.68 -14.63
CA VAL A 23 5.34 13.77 -15.56
C VAL A 23 4.89 14.28 -16.92
N GLU A 24 3.86 13.67 -17.49
CA GLU A 24 3.36 14.00 -18.83
C GLU A 24 2.83 15.42 -18.89
N TYR A 25 2.09 15.86 -17.86
CA TYR A 25 1.61 17.24 -17.77
C TYR A 25 2.77 18.25 -17.78
N CYS A 26 3.80 18.04 -16.96
CA CYS A 26 4.96 18.91 -16.92
C CYS A 26 5.73 18.92 -18.26
N GLN A 27 5.83 17.76 -18.91
CA GLN A 27 6.48 17.65 -20.22
C GLN A 27 5.73 18.42 -21.31
N GLN A 28 4.38 18.40 -21.30
CA GLN A 28 3.56 19.08 -22.28
C GLN A 28 3.49 20.59 -22.07
N THR A 29 3.51 21.03 -20.81
CA THR A 29 3.30 22.46 -20.42
C THR A 29 4.59 23.24 -20.26
N SER A 30 5.74 22.58 -20.18
CA SER A 30 7.04 23.23 -20.06
C SER A 30 7.40 23.99 -21.35
N LEU A 31 7.81 25.24 -21.19
CA LEU A 31 8.30 26.08 -22.30
C LEU A 31 9.64 25.59 -22.86
N GLU A 32 10.44 24.95 -22.04
CA GLU A 32 11.68 24.28 -22.44
C GLU A 32 11.33 22.87 -22.90
N LYS A 33 11.13 22.70 -24.21
CA LYS A 33 10.99 21.37 -24.85
C LYS A 33 12.35 20.64 -24.82
N ALA A 34 12.92 20.42 -23.66
CA ALA A 34 14.01 19.48 -23.51
C ALA A 34 13.49 18.10 -23.93
N ALA A 35 14.13 17.50 -24.94
CA ALA A 35 13.76 16.17 -25.42
C ALA A 35 13.82 15.19 -24.25
N SER A 36 12.68 14.85 -23.70
CA SER A 36 12.55 13.85 -22.64
C SER A 36 11.79 12.65 -23.16
N SER A 37 12.22 11.46 -22.77
CA SER A 37 11.52 10.22 -23.08
C SER A 37 11.06 9.56 -21.80
N VAL A 38 9.85 9.01 -21.84
CA VAL A 38 9.26 8.23 -20.74
C VAL A 38 9.09 6.80 -21.22
N PHE A 39 9.57 5.85 -20.46
CA PHE A 39 9.46 4.43 -20.78
C PHE A 39 9.36 3.58 -19.51
N ALA A 40 8.82 2.39 -19.67
CA ALA A 40 8.76 1.40 -18.62
C ALA A 40 9.88 0.39 -18.74
N VAL A 41 10.43 -0.08 -17.62
CA VAL A 41 11.36 -1.22 -17.56
C VAL A 41 10.68 -2.32 -16.75
N THR A 42 10.54 -3.50 -17.40
CA THR A 42 9.78 -4.62 -16.82
C THR A 42 10.49 -5.95 -17.03
N SER A 43 10.46 -6.82 -16.02
CA SER A 43 11.00 -8.19 -16.09
C SER A 43 9.97 -9.24 -16.51
N GLY A 44 8.75 -8.89 -16.77
CA GLY A 44 7.66 -9.80 -17.14
C GLY A 44 6.74 -9.20 -18.21
N ALA A 45 5.67 -9.88 -18.55
CA ALA A 45 4.73 -9.48 -19.60
C ALA A 45 4.21 -8.04 -19.41
N GLY A 46 4.99 -7.07 -19.89
CA GLY A 46 4.75 -5.63 -19.79
C GLY A 46 3.58 -5.11 -20.63
N GLN A 47 2.66 -5.99 -21.01
CA GLN A 47 1.51 -5.67 -21.86
C GLN A 47 0.38 -4.91 -21.16
N ARG A 48 0.47 -4.67 -19.85
CA ARG A 48 -0.60 -3.97 -19.10
C ARG A 48 -0.54 -2.45 -19.17
N PHE A 49 0.54 -1.85 -19.67
CA PHE A 49 0.75 -0.40 -19.65
C PHE A 49 0.89 0.15 -21.06
N GLY A 50 -0.15 -0.01 -21.88
CA GLY A 50 -0.17 0.39 -23.28
C GLY A 50 0.06 1.88 -23.57
N PHE A 51 0.16 2.71 -22.53
CA PHE A 51 0.46 4.14 -22.65
C PHE A 51 1.96 4.48 -22.56
N MET A 52 2.83 3.51 -22.26
CA MET A 52 4.29 3.69 -22.22
C MET A 52 5.01 2.62 -23.03
N PRO A 53 6.09 2.96 -23.78
CA PRO A 53 6.99 1.97 -24.33
C PRO A 53 7.59 1.09 -23.25
N CYS A 54 7.50 -0.23 -23.37
CA CYS A 54 8.02 -1.18 -22.41
C CYS A 54 9.32 -1.80 -22.91
N LEU A 55 10.38 -1.71 -22.10
CA LEU A 55 11.70 -2.25 -22.40
C LEU A 55 12.05 -3.36 -21.41
N SER A 56 12.76 -4.38 -21.85
CA SER A 56 13.35 -5.33 -20.93
C SER A 56 14.58 -4.71 -20.22
N PRO A 57 14.94 -5.15 -19.01
CA PRO A 57 16.11 -4.64 -18.29
C PRO A 57 17.41 -4.76 -19.10
N ARG A 58 17.53 -5.80 -19.95
CA ARG A 58 18.70 -6.05 -20.81
C ARG A 58 18.78 -5.13 -22.03
N ARG A 59 17.67 -4.51 -22.43
CA ARG A 59 17.56 -3.63 -23.60
C ARG A 59 17.25 -2.19 -23.24
N SER A 60 17.17 -1.88 -21.93
CA SER A 60 16.85 -0.54 -21.48
C SER A 60 18.00 0.42 -21.77
N VAL A 61 17.64 1.63 -22.17
CA VAL A 61 18.57 2.74 -22.31
C VAL A 61 18.94 3.33 -20.95
N HIS A 62 19.93 4.21 -20.93
CA HIS A 62 20.24 5.01 -19.74
C HIS A 62 19.00 5.79 -19.28
N ALA A 63 18.74 5.79 -17.98
CA ALA A 63 17.72 6.62 -17.37
C ALA A 63 18.39 7.66 -16.47
N ASP A 64 17.94 8.90 -16.55
CA ASP A 64 18.38 9.97 -15.65
C ASP A 64 17.59 9.94 -14.34
N TRP A 65 16.32 9.56 -14.45
CA TRP A 65 15.42 9.39 -13.31
C TRP A 65 14.64 8.07 -13.43
N ILE A 66 14.60 7.32 -12.32
CA ILE A 66 13.91 6.05 -12.20
C ILE A 66 12.84 6.17 -11.11
N PHE A 67 11.59 5.90 -11.46
CA PHE A 67 10.48 5.84 -10.53
C PHE A 67 10.13 4.38 -10.23
N VAL A 68 10.22 4.00 -8.94
CA VAL A 68 9.86 2.69 -8.42
C VAL A 68 8.53 2.83 -7.68
N PRO A 69 7.42 2.37 -8.27
CA PRO A 69 6.09 2.49 -7.67
C PRO A 69 5.93 1.59 -6.45
N ALA A 70 4.85 1.79 -5.71
CA ALA A 70 4.45 0.84 -4.70
C ALA A 70 4.07 -0.51 -5.34
N LEU A 71 4.36 -1.59 -4.62
CA LEU A 71 4.09 -2.96 -5.04
C LEU A 71 3.11 -3.64 -4.09
N GLU A 72 2.30 -4.54 -4.60
CA GLU A 72 1.61 -5.52 -3.80
C GLU A 72 2.63 -6.57 -3.32
N ILE A 73 2.88 -6.62 -2.01
CA ILE A 73 3.87 -7.53 -1.44
C ILE A 73 3.25 -8.91 -1.22
N VAL A 74 3.68 -9.84 -2.03
CA VAL A 74 3.39 -11.27 -1.85
C VAL A 74 4.39 -11.87 -0.85
N GLN A 75 3.90 -12.51 0.19
CA GLN A 75 4.74 -13.15 1.19
C GLN A 75 4.86 -14.66 0.89
N PRO A 76 6.06 -15.25 1.02
CA PRO A 76 7.32 -14.58 1.37
C PRO A 76 7.86 -13.68 0.26
N TRP A 77 8.49 -12.57 0.64
CA TRP A 77 9.18 -11.70 -0.32
C TRP A 77 10.37 -12.42 -0.95
N MET A 78 10.37 -12.52 -2.27
CA MET A 78 11.38 -13.25 -3.04
C MET A 78 12.03 -12.34 -4.08
N PRO A 79 13.09 -11.58 -3.72
CA PRO A 79 13.74 -10.65 -4.64
C PRO A 79 14.35 -11.34 -5.88
N ALA A 80 14.61 -12.65 -5.81
CA ALA A 80 15.09 -13.42 -6.96
C ALA A 80 14.14 -13.41 -8.16
N HIS A 81 12.83 -13.25 -7.94
CA HIS A 81 11.85 -13.11 -9.01
C HIS A 81 12.06 -11.84 -9.84
N TYR A 82 12.71 -10.84 -9.27
CA TYR A 82 12.98 -9.55 -9.90
C TYR A 82 14.47 -9.37 -10.27
N ALA A 83 15.27 -10.44 -10.24
CA ALA A 83 16.73 -10.35 -10.36
C ALA A 83 17.22 -9.50 -11.55
N PRO A 84 16.68 -9.64 -12.78
CA PRO A 84 17.12 -8.79 -13.91
C PRO A 84 16.79 -7.30 -13.67
N LEU A 85 15.64 -7.01 -13.05
CA LEU A 85 15.19 -5.65 -12.75
C LEU A 85 15.99 -5.02 -11.61
N VAL A 86 16.25 -5.81 -10.57
CA VAL A 86 17.09 -5.44 -9.42
C VAL A 86 18.52 -5.10 -9.87
N GLN A 87 19.10 -5.93 -10.74
CA GLN A 87 20.42 -5.67 -11.30
C GLN A 87 20.44 -4.39 -12.14
N TRP A 88 19.46 -4.23 -13.04
CA TRP A 88 19.35 -3.03 -13.86
C TRP A 88 19.19 -1.76 -13.01
N LEU A 89 18.40 -1.83 -11.92
CA LEU A 89 18.19 -0.71 -10.98
C LEU A 89 19.53 -0.31 -10.31
N ARG A 90 20.29 -1.30 -9.85
CA ARG A 90 21.62 -1.11 -9.27
C ARG A 90 22.56 -0.44 -10.24
N ASP A 91 22.73 -1.04 -11.44
CA ASP A 91 23.63 -0.54 -12.48
C ASP A 91 23.27 0.89 -12.92
N SER A 92 21.98 1.20 -12.95
CA SER A 92 21.51 2.54 -13.33
C SER A 92 21.80 3.56 -12.26
N ALA A 93 21.61 3.21 -10.98
CA ALA A 93 21.95 4.08 -9.85
C ALA A 93 23.48 4.34 -9.77
N GLU A 94 24.30 3.32 -10.03
CA GLU A 94 25.76 3.43 -10.10
C GLU A 94 26.21 4.36 -11.25
N ARG A 95 25.45 4.43 -12.34
CA ARG A 95 25.67 5.38 -13.43
C ARG A 95 25.16 6.80 -13.16
N GLY A 96 24.61 7.04 -11.97
CA GLY A 96 24.16 8.36 -11.53
C GLY A 96 22.67 8.65 -11.73
N ALA A 97 21.86 7.67 -12.07
CA ALA A 97 20.41 7.85 -12.13
C ALA A 97 19.84 8.23 -10.74
N LEU A 98 18.97 9.22 -10.71
CA LEU A 98 18.15 9.48 -9.52
C LEU A 98 17.10 8.39 -9.37
N VAL A 99 17.07 7.69 -8.26
CA VAL A 99 16.04 6.70 -7.96
C VAL A 99 15.03 7.30 -6.98
N THR A 100 13.75 7.27 -7.34
CA THR A 100 12.66 7.59 -6.42
C THR A 100 11.83 6.35 -6.17
N SER A 101 11.45 6.12 -4.91
CA SER A 101 10.65 4.97 -4.53
C SER A 101 9.49 5.36 -3.63
N VAL A 102 8.38 4.66 -3.79
CA VAL A 102 7.14 4.92 -3.05
C VAL A 102 6.69 3.66 -2.31
N GLY A 103 6.40 3.82 -1.03
CA GLY A 103 5.78 2.77 -0.21
C GLY A 103 6.56 1.46 -0.26
N THR A 104 5.92 0.40 -0.69
CA THR A 104 6.49 -0.94 -0.80
C THR A 104 7.50 -1.10 -1.95
N GLY A 105 7.61 -0.16 -2.87
CA GLY A 105 8.70 -0.12 -3.86
C GLY A 105 10.08 -0.13 -3.21
N THR A 106 10.18 0.31 -1.96
CA THR A 106 11.40 0.28 -1.16
C THR A 106 11.99 -1.13 -1.01
N PHE A 107 11.19 -2.19 -1.11
CA PHE A 107 11.68 -3.57 -1.12
C PHE A 107 12.57 -3.87 -2.33
N LEU A 108 12.23 -3.36 -3.52
CA LEU A 108 13.09 -3.49 -4.71
C LEU A 108 14.37 -2.66 -4.57
N VAL A 109 14.28 -1.47 -4.01
CA VAL A 109 15.44 -0.59 -3.76
C VAL A 109 16.41 -1.24 -2.78
N ALA A 110 15.88 -1.88 -1.73
CA ALA A 110 16.67 -2.64 -0.77
C ALA A 110 17.31 -3.88 -1.42
N ALA A 111 16.56 -4.63 -2.24
CA ALA A 111 17.07 -5.76 -3.00
C ALA A 111 18.21 -5.36 -3.96
N ALA A 112 18.13 -4.15 -4.54
CA ALA A 112 19.20 -3.60 -5.37
C ALA A 112 20.44 -3.18 -4.57
N GLY A 113 20.41 -3.25 -3.23
CA GLY A 113 21.54 -2.88 -2.37
C GLY A 113 21.73 -1.37 -2.18
N LEU A 114 20.79 -0.56 -2.64
CA LEU A 114 20.89 0.92 -2.61
C LEU A 114 20.69 1.52 -1.21
N LEU A 115 20.30 0.68 -0.23
CA LEU A 115 20.02 1.08 1.15
C LEU A 115 21.09 0.64 2.16
N GLN A 116 22.24 0.18 1.71
CA GLN A 116 23.33 -0.17 2.61
C GLN A 116 23.81 1.07 3.37
N GLY A 117 23.76 1.02 4.73
CA GLY A 117 24.12 2.14 5.60
C GLY A 117 23.20 3.35 5.53
N ARG A 118 21.99 3.20 4.98
CA ARG A 118 21.00 4.25 4.78
C ARG A 118 19.68 3.87 5.42
N GLU A 119 18.93 4.86 5.95
CA GLU A 119 17.58 4.60 6.44
C GLU A 119 16.58 4.47 5.29
N ALA A 120 15.57 3.63 5.50
CA ALA A 120 14.49 3.40 4.56
C ALA A 120 13.16 3.89 5.11
N VAL A 121 12.24 4.18 4.22
CA VAL A 121 10.83 4.43 4.54
C VAL A 121 9.97 3.50 3.67
N THR A 122 8.95 2.91 4.26
CA THR A 122 7.94 2.12 3.55
C THR A 122 6.57 2.37 4.18
N TYR A 123 5.52 1.73 3.68
CA TYR A 123 4.20 1.84 4.33
C TYR A 123 4.28 1.31 5.77
N PRO A 124 3.69 2.01 6.76
CA PRO A 124 3.77 1.63 8.18
C PRO A 124 3.39 0.17 8.45
N GLN A 125 2.47 -0.34 7.65
CA GLN A 125 2.04 -1.73 7.75
C GLN A 125 3.09 -2.76 7.33
N PHE A 126 4.13 -2.36 6.67
CA PHE A 126 5.20 -3.24 6.22
C PHE A 126 6.51 -3.02 6.97
N HIS A 127 6.56 -2.13 7.98
CA HIS A 127 7.79 -1.84 8.72
C HIS A 127 8.40 -3.10 9.33
N ASP A 128 7.61 -3.87 10.10
CA ASP A 128 8.09 -5.09 10.76
C ASP A 128 8.54 -6.14 9.73
N TYR A 129 7.78 -6.30 8.65
CA TYR A 129 8.11 -7.26 7.60
C TYR A 129 9.34 -6.83 6.79
N PHE A 130 9.47 -5.55 6.49
CA PHE A 130 10.65 -5.00 5.84
C PHE A 130 11.90 -5.22 6.68
N SER A 131 11.83 -4.95 8.00
CA SER A 131 12.94 -5.18 8.94
C SER A 131 13.32 -6.66 9.06
N GLN A 132 12.37 -7.58 8.92
CA GLN A 132 12.67 -9.01 8.85
C GLN A 132 13.41 -9.39 7.56
N CYS A 133 13.02 -8.81 6.41
CA CYS A 133 13.65 -9.07 5.13
C CYS A 133 15.05 -8.41 5.01
N TYR A 134 15.21 -7.22 5.61
CA TYR A 134 16.41 -6.38 5.49
C TYR A 134 16.84 -5.85 6.87
N PRO A 135 17.30 -6.72 7.80
CA PRO A 135 17.61 -6.33 9.17
C PRO A 135 18.75 -5.31 9.31
N GLN A 136 19.60 -5.19 8.28
CA GLN A 136 20.70 -4.21 8.23
C GLN A 136 20.24 -2.82 7.78
N VAL A 137 18.99 -2.64 7.35
CA VAL A 137 18.45 -1.36 6.89
C VAL A 137 17.53 -0.77 7.95
N PRO A 138 17.91 0.32 8.62
CA PRO A 138 17.05 0.95 9.61
C PRO A 138 15.80 1.55 8.95
N VAL A 139 14.65 1.32 9.56
CA VAL A 139 13.37 1.86 9.08
C VAL A 139 13.06 3.17 9.80
N SER A 140 12.89 4.22 9.03
CA SER A 140 12.51 5.55 9.52
C SER A 140 10.99 5.72 9.54
N HIS A 141 10.49 6.47 10.52
CA HIS A 141 9.08 6.87 10.62
C HIS A 141 8.79 8.23 9.97
N ARG A 142 9.77 8.81 9.30
CA ARG A 142 9.59 10.04 8.51
C ARG A 142 8.68 9.78 7.31
N PRO A 143 8.01 10.78 6.76
CA PRO A 143 7.19 10.61 5.57
C PRO A 143 8.02 10.23 4.34
N TRP A 144 9.25 10.73 4.27
CA TRP A 144 10.22 10.41 3.25
C TRP A 144 11.66 10.67 3.73
N VAL A 145 12.61 10.08 3.06
CA VAL A 145 14.05 10.24 3.30
C VAL A 145 14.77 10.57 2.00
N ARG A 146 15.84 11.35 2.11
CA ARG A 146 16.71 11.73 1.01
C ARG A 146 18.13 11.24 1.26
N HIS A 147 18.69 10.58 0.28
CA HIS A 147 20.10 10.23 0.22
C HIS A 147 20.69 10.68 -1.12
N PRO A 148 22.01 10.78 -1.27
CA PRO A 148 22.61 11.03 -2.58
C PRO A 148 22.11 10.05 -3.63
N GLY A 149 21.48 10.57 -4.70
CA GLY A 149 20.90 9.77 -5.79
C GLY A 149 19.62 8.98 -5.44
N LEU A 150 19.02 9.17 -4.24
CA LEU A 150 17.91 8.36 -3.81
C LEU A 150 16.90 9.16 -2.99
N LEU A 151 15.62 9.08 -3.36
CA LEU A 151 14.49 9.65 -2.63
C LEU A 151 13.47 8.56 -2.36
N ILE A 152 13.07 8.37 -1.11
CA ILE A 152 12.14 7.32 -0.72
C ILE A 152 11.00 7.92 0.10
N SER A 153 9.76 7.68 -0.32
CA SER A 153 8.56 8.07 0.41
C SER A 153 7.85 6.84 0.98
N GLY A 154 7.29 6.98 2.17
CA GLY A 154 6.38 5.99 2.76
C GLY A 154 4.99 6.05 2.14
N ALA A 155 3.98 6.27 2.99
CA ALA A 155 2.61 6.51 2.53
C ALA A 155 2.46 7.90 1.88
N MET A 156 1.38 8.59 2.10
CA MET A 156 1.25 10.01 1.70
C MET A 156 2.27 10.89 2.46
N PRO A 157 2.87 11.91 1.88
CA PRO A 157 2.52 12.56 0.61
C PRO A 157 3.47 12.21 -0.56
N TRP A 158 3.51 10.98 -1.00
CA TRP A 158 4.41 10.55 -2.07
C TRP A 158 4.28 11.36 -3.41
N PRO A 159 3.11 11.90 -3.83
CA PRO A 159 3.05 12.74 -5.02
C PRO A 159 3.86 14.03 -4.88
N GLU A 160 4.02 14.57 -3.66
CA GLU A 160 4.90 15.72 -3.39
C GLU A 160 6.35 15.40 -3.76
N LEU A 161 6.80 14.15 -3.55
CA LEU A 161 8.13 13.69 -3.92
C LEU A 161 8.34 13.75 -5.43
N VAL A 162 7.35 13.31 -6.21
CA VAL A 162 7.35 13.36 -7.68
C VAL A 162 7.42 14.82 -8.12
N LEU A 163 6.54 15.68 -7.60
CA LEU A 163 6.50 17.11 -7.91
C LEU A 163 7.82 17.82 -7.56
N HIS A 164 8.49 17.41 -6.48
CA HIS A 164 9.80 17.95 -6.13
C HIS A 164 10.85 17.66 -7.21
N VAL A 165 10.89 16.43 -7.74
CA VAL A 165 11.78 16.07 -8.85
C VAL A 165 11.40 16.84 -10.13
N LEU A 166 10.10 16.94 -10.42
CA LEU A 166 9.61 17.66 -11.58
C LEU A 166 9.95 19.15 -11.53
N ALA A 167 9.83 19.77 -10.33
CA ALA A 167 10.19 21.17 -10.12
C ALA A 167 11.67 21.46 -10.36
N GLN A 168 12.55 20.51 -10.01
CA GLN A 168 13.98 20.63 -10.27
C GLN A 168 14.32 20.56 -11.76
N HIS A 169 13.53 19.83 -12.54
CA HIS A 169 13.80 19.59 -13.96
C HIS A 169 13.03 20.54 -14.89
N TRP A 170 11.72 20.74 -14.68
CA TRP A 170 10.87 21.59 -15.52
C TRP A 170 10.46 22.91 -14.85
N GLY A 171 11.02 23.19 -13.69
CA GLY A 171 10.75 24.41 -12.94
C GLY A 171 9.52 24.33 -12.05
N VAL A 172 9.54 25.16 -11.00
CA VAL A 172 8.49 25.24 -9.97
C VAL A 172 7.13 25.57 -10.54
N LYS A 173 7.06 26.41 -11.59
CA LYS A 173 5.80 26.80 -12.21
C LYS A 173 5.07 25.62 -12.85
N ALA A 174 5.77 24.77 -13.60
CA ALA A 174 5.18 23.60 -14.23
C ALA A 174 4.69 22.58 -13.19
N ALA A 175 5.51 22.34 -12.15
CA ALA A 175 5.14 21.44 -11.06
C ALA A 175 3.93 21.94 -10.26
N ARG A 176 3.81 23.27 -10.05
CA ARG A 176 2.64 23.88 -9.38
C ARG A 176 1.38 23.70 -10.19
N GLN A 177 1.44 23.95 -11.49
CA GLN A 177 0.30 23.76 -12.38
C GLN A 177 -0.14 22.30 -12.45
N ALA A 178 0.82 21.35 -12.46
CA ALA A 178 0.52 19.92 -12.36
C ALA A 178 -0.18 19.59 -11.03
N ALA A 179 0.34 20.10 -9.90
CA ALA A 179 -0.26 19.90 -8.59
C ALA A 179 -1.72 20.41 -8.53
N GLU A 180 -1.98 21.60 -9.05
CA GLU A 180 -3.32 22.20 -9.12
C GLU A 180 -4.26 21.37 -10.01
N THR A 181 -3.78 20.95 -11.18
CA THR A 181 -4.57 20.15 -12.14
C THR A 181 -5.02 18.82 -11.57
N TYR A 182 -4.13 18.14 -10.84
CA TYR A 182 -4.40 16.82 -10.25
C TYR A 182 -4.81 16.88 -8.79
N ALA A 183 -5.12 18.08 -8.26
CA ALA A 183 -5.52 18.30 -6.87
C ALA A 183 -4.54 17.74 -5.84
N VAL A 184 -3.24 17.79 -6.14
CA VAL A 184 -2.17 17.38 -5.23
C VAL A 184 -1.78 18.58 -4.37
N VAL A 185 -1.86 18.45 -3.05
CA VAL A 185 -1.35 19.47 -2.13
C VAL A 185 0.17 19.46 -2.17
N TRP A 186 0.78 20.51 -2.68
CA TRP A 186 2.23 20.63 -2.79
C TRP A 186 2.73 21.97 -2.24
N ASN A 187 3.72 21.90 -1.36
CA ASN A 187 4.38 23.07 -0.78
C ASN A 187 5.83 23.12 -1.26
N GLU A 188 6.16 24.14 -2.04
CA GLU A 188 7.45 24.30 -2.72
C GLU A 188 8.68 24.44 -1.83
N LEU A 189 8.48 24.85 -0.60
CA LEU A 189 9.57 25.26 0.31
C LEU A 189 10.14 24.11 1.15
N ILE A 190 9.98 22.88 0.68
CA ILE A 190 10.27 21.78 1.55
C ILE A 190 11.45 20.97 1.03
N ASP A 191 12.62 21.38 1.43
CA ASP A 191 13.45 20.48 2.28
C ASP A 191 12.51 19.88 3.32
N PRO A 192 12.39 18.51 3.47
CA PRO A 192 11.29 17.94 4.24
C PRO A 192 11.14 18.77 5.50
N PRO A 193 10.02 19.44 5.70
CA PRO A 193 9.92 20.22 6.90
C PRO A 193 10.17 19.25 8.01
N GLN A 194 10.88 19.69 9.00
CA GLN A 194 10.60 19.30 10.37
C GLN A 194 9.15 19.74 10.70
N ARG A 195 8.19 19.46 9.79
CA ARG A 195 6.81 19.36 10.22
C ARG A 195 6.91 18.35 11.33
N GLN A 196 6.57 18.76 12.53
CA GLN A 196 6.05 17.85 13.53
C GLN A 196 4.89 17.14 12.82
N TYR A 197 5.25 16.13 11.99
CA TYR A 197 4.29 15.09 11.70
C TYR A 197 3.93 14.62 13.08
N VAL A 198 2.71 14.99 13.49
CA VAL A 198 2.07 14.38 14.63
C VAL A 198 2.44 12.92 14.47
N GLN A 199 3.26 12.40 15.36
CA GLN A 199 3.63 10.98 15.34
C GLN A 199 2.29 10.29 15.34
N VAL A 200 1.84 9.87 14.14
CA VAL A 200 0.65 9.03 14.04
C VAL A 200 1.03 7.87 14.89
N ASP A 201 0.33 7.70 15.97
CA ASP A 201 0.62 6.64 16.93
C ASP A 201 0.40 5.30 16.24
N HIS A 202 1.45 4.82 15.57
CA HIS A 202 1.43 3.55 14.85
C HIS A 202 1.03 2.37 15.74
N SER A 203 1.03 2.54 17.06
CA SER A 203 0.57 1.51 17.99
C SER A 203 -0.89 1.14 17.74
N ILE A 204 -1.75 2.08 17.41
CA ILE A 204 -3.17 1.80 17.10
C ILE A 204 -3.34 1.15 15.73
N THR A 205 -2.57 1.57 14.73
CA THR A 205 -2.54 0.90 13.41
C THR A 205 -2.06 -0.55 13.54
N ARG A 206 -0.99 -0.80 14.31
CA ARG A 206 -0.50 -2.14 14.64
C ARG A 206 -1.56 -2.96 15.39
N ALA A 207 -2.20 -2.36 16.37
CA ALA A 207 -3.27 -2.98 17.15
C ALA A 207 -4.45 -3.42 16.27
N ARG A 208 -4.93 -2.55 15.39
CA ARG A 208 -6.02 -2.88 14.45
C ARG A 208 -5.71 -4.09 13.60
N ARG A 209 -4.49 -4.16 13.06
CA ARG A 209 -4.05 -5.30 12.26
C ARG A 209 -3.97 -6.56 13.10
N TRP A 210 -3.32 -6.49 14.27
CA TRP A 210 -3.17 -7.63 15.15
C TRP A 210 -4.54 -8.17 15.57
N LEU A 211 -5.47 -7.32 15.99
CA LEU A 211 -6.84 -7.71 16.33
C LEU A 211 -7.60 -8.32 15.14
N ALA A 212 -7.37 -7.80 13.91
CA ALA A 212 -7.98 -8.33 12.71
C ALA A 212 -7.41 -9.71 12.28
N GLN A 213 -6.17 -10.00 12.62
CA GLN A 213 -5.53 -11.30 12.34
C GLN A 213 -5.88 -12.37 13.39
N HIS A 214 -6.05 -11.96 14.66
CA HIS A 214 -6.25 -12.86 15.80
C HIS A 214 -7.69 -12.90 16.29
N TYR A 215 -8.66 -12.34 15.56
CA TYR A 215 -10.04 -12.12 16.01
C TYR A 215 -10.75 -13.37 16.57
N GLN A 216 -10.30 -14.56 16.23
CA GLN A 216 -10.86 -15.83 16.70
C GLN A 216 -10.47 -16.18 18.13
N GLU A 217 -9.38 -15.59 18.64
CA GLU A 217 -8.78 -15.93 19.92
C GLU A 217 -9.51 -15.27 21.11
N ARG A 218 -9.14 -15.72 22.33
CA ARG A 218 -9.69 -15.16 23.58
C ARG A 218 -8.81 -14.03 24.10
N ASP A 219 -9.38 -13.24 25.00
CA ASP A 219 -8.70 -12.15 25.73
C ASP A 219 -7.91 -11.17 24.85
N LEU A 220 -8.40 -10.95 23.65
CA LEU A 220 -7.74 -10.19 22.58
C LEU A 220 -7.32 -8.78 23.00
N VAL A 221 -8.17 -8.09 23.76
CA VAL A 221 -7.90 -6.69 24.12
C VAL A 221 -6.71 -6.60 25.06
N ASN A 222 -6.60 -7.49 26.06
CA ASN A 222 -5.47 -7.49 27.00
C ASN A 222 -4.18 -7.88 26.26
N ARG A 223 -4.19 -8.95 25.48
CA ARG A 223 -3.04 -9.39 24.68
C ARG A 223 -2.60 -8.33 23.68
N CYS A 224 -3.55 -7.62 23.07
CA CYS A 224 -3.22 -6.53 22.15
C CYS A 224 -2.57 -5.35 22.89
N THR A 225 -3.00 -5.02 24.12
CA THR A 225 -2.35 -3.96 24.92
C THR A 225 -0.88 -4.31 25.23
N GLU A 226 -0.60 -5.56 25.56
CA GLU A 226 0.77 -6.07 25.75
C GLU A 226 1.58 -5.98 24.46
N TYR A 227 1.01 -6.44 23.34
CA TYR A 227 1.65 -6.39 22.02
C TYR A 227 2.06 -4.98 21.58
N VAL A 228 1.21 -3.97 21.87
CA VAL A 228 1.51 -2.58 21.48
C VAL A 228 2.25 -1.79 22.56
N GLY A 229 2.47 -2.35 23.76
CA GLY A 229 3.18 -1.72 24.85
C GLY A 229 2.42 -0.54 25.49
N LEU A 230 1.09 -0.56 25.48
CA LEU A 230 0.26 0.48 26.05
C LEU A 230 -0.52 -0.01 27.28
N SER A 231 -0.76 0.89 28.25
CA SER A 231 -1.72 0.57 29.31
C SER A 231 -3.13 0.43 28.74
N LYS A 232 -3.97 -0.43 29.33
CA LYS A 232 -5.34 -0.69 28.88
C LYS A 232 -6.19 0.61 28.77
N ARG A 233 -6.01 1.55 29.70
CA ARG A 233 -6.69 2.86 29.69
C ARG A 233 -6.26 3.69 28.48
N THR A 234 -4.95 3.80 28.26
CA THR A 234 -4.38 4.56 27.14
C THR A 234 -4.78 3.94 25.82
N PHE A 235 -4.69 2.62 25.69
CA PHE A 235 -5.08 1.87 24.51
C PHE A 235 -6.55 2.09 24.15
N ASN A 236 -7.48 1.89 25.07
CA ASN A 236 -8.91 2.06 24.80
C ASN A 236 -9.24 3.48 24.35
N ARG A 237 -8.68 4.49 25.03
CA ARG A 237 -8.88 5.89 24.66
C ARG A 237 -8.37 6.17 23.24
N ARG A 238 -7.09 5.90 22.98
CA ARG A 238 -6.47 6.19 21.69
C ARG A 238 -7.10 5.40 20.55
N PHE A 239 -7.41 4.14 20.79
CA PHE A 239 -8.08 3.30 19.80
C PHE A 239 -9.44 3.88 19.39
N LYS A 240 -10.23 4.36 20.37
CA LYS A 240 -11.52 5.00 20.12
C LYS A 240 -11.35 6.34 19.41
N ASP A 241 -10.38 7.16 19.83
CA ASP A 241 -10.12 8.47 19.24
C ASP A 241 -9.73 8.36 17.75
N GLU A 242 -8.89 7.36 17.40
CA GLU A 242 -8.41 7.17 16.03
C GLU A 242 -9.37 6.36 15.13
N THR A 243 -10.15 5.43 15.69
CA THR A 243 -10.99 4.50 14.90
C THR A 243 -12.47 4.78 15.00
N GLY A 244 -12.90 5.67 15.91
CA GLY A 244 -14.29 5.93 16.23
C GLY A 244 -15.00 4.80 17.00
N THR A 245 -14.33 3.68 17.28
CA THR A 245 -14.90 2.50 17.95
C THR A 245 -13.98 1.98 19.04
N THR A 246 -14.54 1.29 20.02
CA THR A 246 -13.71 0.62 21.02
C THR A 246 -13.03 -0.63 20.45
N PRO A 247 -11.88 -1.09 21.02
CA PRO A 247 -11.24 -2.34 20.58
C PRO A 247 -12.18 -3.54 20.60
N THR A 248 -13.02 -3.66 21.62
CA THR A 248 -14.02 -4.73 21.74
C THR A 248 -15.06 -4.67 20.62
N GLU A 249 -15.57 -3.48 20.30
CA GLU A 249 -16.50 -3.29 19.20
C GLU A 249 -15.85 -3.60 17.84
N PHE A 250 -14.60 -3.23 17.66
CA PHE A 250 -13.82 -3.54 16.46
C PHE A 250 -13.69 -5.06 16.27
N VAL A 251 -13.32 -5.81 17.32
CA VAL A 251 -13.23 -7.28 17.27
C VAL A 251 -14.59 -7.89 16.95
N GLN A 252 -15.67 -7.41 17.60
CA GLN A 252 -17.02 -7.89 17.29
C GLN A 252 -17.40 -7.64 15.82
N GLN A 253 -17.09 -6.45 15.28
CA GLN A 253 -17.34 -6.15 13.86
C GLN A 253 -16.58 -7.09 12.93
N THR A 254 -15.31 -7.36 13.22
CA THR A 254 -14.46 -8.27 12.46
C THR A 254 -15.01 -9.69 12.48
N ARG A 255 -15.40 -10.20 13.66
CA ARG A 255 -16.03 -11.52 13.81
C ARG A 255 -17.33 -11.65 13.02
N ILE A 256 -18.17 -10.61 13.05
CA ILE A 256 -19.44 -10.63 12.30
C ILE A 256 -19.17 -10.58 10.79
N LYS A 257 -18.25 -9.77 10.30
CA LYS A 257 -17.86 -9.75 8.88
C LYS A 257 -17.33 -11.11 8.43
N ALA A 258 -16.46 -11.74 9.21
CA ALA A 258 -15.94 -13.08 8.93
C ALA A 258 -17.07 -14.12 8.90
N SER A 259 -18.00 -14.05 9.86
CA SER A 259 -19.16 -14.99 9.88
C SER A 259 -20.11 -14.77 8.70
N GLN A 260 -20.31 -13.55 8.23
CA GLN A 260 -21.08 -13.28 7.01
C GLN A 260 -20.45 -13.95 5.80
N SER A 261 -19.13 -13.82 5.62
CA SER A 261 -18.41 -14.50 4.54
C SER A 261 -18.54 -16.02 4.63
N LEU A 262 -18.37 -16.62 5.80
CA LEU A 262 -18.54 -18.06 6.01
C LEU A 262 -19.97 -18.52 5.74
N LEU A 263 -20.98 -17.74 6.12
CA LEU A 263 -22.38 -18.05 5.84
C LEU A 263 -22.70 -18.07 4.35
N LEU A 264 -22.08 -17.21 3.57
CA LEU A 264 -22.31 -17.10 2.12
C LEU A 264 -21.49 -18.12 1.32
N LEU A 265 -20.27 -18.39 1.73
CA LEU A 265 -19.30 -19.18 0.97
C LEU A 265 -19.26 -20.67 1.36
N THR A 266 -19.88 -21.07 2.49
CA THR A 266 -19.81 -22.44 3.00
C THR A 266 -21.17 -22.99 3.43
N GLU A 267 -21.30 -24.32 3.53
CA GLU A 267 -22.46 -25.02 4.07
C GLU A 267 -22.34 -25.28 5.59
N ARG A 268 -21.33 -24.72 6.28
CA ARG A 268 -21.12 -24.95 7.70
C ARG A 268 -22.37 -24.57 8.51
N ARG A 269 -22.64 -25.32 9.58
CA ARG A 269 -23.72 -24.99 10.51
C ARG A 269 -23.42 -23.66 11.21
N VAL A 270 -24.47 -22.98 11.65
CA VAL A 270 -24.35 -21.68 12.34
C VAL A 270 -23.51 -21.82 13.62
N GLU A 271 -23.64 -22.93 14.31
CA GLU A 271 -22.90 -23.28 15.51
C GLU A 271 -21.40 -23.41 15.23
N ASP A 272 -21.04 -24.09 14.13
CA ASP A 272 -19.64 -24.26 13.70
C ASP A 272 -19.02 -22.91 13.31
N ILE A 273 -19.81 -22.07 12.63
CA ILE A 273 -19.36 -20.71 12.26
C ILE A 273 -19.17 -19.84 13.51
N CYS A 274 -20.10 -19.94 14.49
CA CYS A 274 -20.00 -19.25 15.77
C CYS A 274 -18.65 -19.54 16.45
N SER A 275 -18.30 -20.83 16.57
CA SER A 275 -17.03 -21.27 17.16
C SER A 275 -15.82 -20.82 16.32
N ALA A 276 -15.90 -20.97 14.99
CA ALA A 276 -14.83 -20.60 14.08
C ALA A 276 -14.47 -19.12 14.08
N VAL A 277 -15.44 -18.25 14.43
CA VAL A 277 -15.19 -16.81 14.55
C VAL A 277 -14.91 -16.34 15.98
N GLY A 278 -14.76 -17.27 16.92
CA GLY A 278 -14.32 -16.99 18.28
C GLY A 278 -15.44 -16.65 19.28
N TYR A 279 -16.68 -17.06 19.01
CA TYR A 279 -17.76 -17.02 20.00
C TYR A 279 -17.93 -18.39 20.67
N GLU A 280 -18.16 -18.40 21.97
CA GLU A 280 -18.44 -19.62 22.76
C GLU A 280 -19.94 -19.85 22.92
N ASP A 281 -20.71 -18.78 23.00
CA ASP A 281 -22.15 -18.82 23.17
C ASP A 281 -22.86 -18.46 21.85
N VAL A 282 -23.59 -19.44 21.33
CA VAL A 282 -24.37 -19.29 20.10
C VAL A 282 -25.51 -18.29 20.24
N ALA A 283 -26.13 -18.18 21.44
CA ALA A 283 -27.21 -17.22 21.68
C ALA A 283 -26.66 -15.77 21.67
N ALA A 284 -25.54 -15.53 22.34
CA ALA A 284 -24.84 -14.25 22.29
C ALA A 284 -24.39 -13.89 20.85
N PHE A 285 -23.83 -14.86 20.10
CA PHE A 285 -23.48 -14.67 18.71
C PHE A 285 -24.68 -14.26 17.86
N ARG A 286 -25.80 -15.00 17.94
CA ARG A 286 -27.01 -14.69 17.16
C ARG A 286 -27.57 -13.31 17.48
N LYS A 287 -27.53 -12.89 18.74
CA LYS A 287 -27.97 -11.56 19.18
C LYS A 287 -27.08 -10.45 18.58
N VAL A 288 -25.75 -10.59 18.66
CA VAL A 288 -24.80 -9.62 18.10
C VAL A 288 -24.88 -9.59 16.58
N PHE A 289 -24.97 -10.75 15.95
CA PHE A 289 -25.10 -10.86 14.49
C PHE A 289 -26.36 -10.15 13.99
N ARG A 290 -27.54 -10.42 14.62
CA ARG A 290 -28.79 -9.77 14.24
C ARG A 290 -28.74 -8.25 14.46
N LYS A 291 -28.17 -7.81 15.58
CA LYS A 291 -28.02 -6.37 15.88
C LYS A 291 -27.20 -5.64 14.81
N ARG A 292 -26.17 -6.31 14.22
CA ARG A 292 -25.24 -5.68 13.27
C ARG A 292 -25.62 -5.89 11.80
N SER A 293 -26.28 -6.99 11.46
CA SER A 293 -26.66 -7.34 10.07
C SER A 293 -28.14 -7.13 9.75
N GLY A 294 -28.96 -6.84 10.76
CA GLY A 294 -30.41 -6.71 10.65
C GLY A 294 -31.16 -8.06 10.54
N LEU A 295 -30.46 -9.17 10.30
CA LEU A 295 -31.05 -10.50 10.08
C LEU A 295 -30.41 -11.54 11.01
N ALA A 296 -31.16 -12.59 11.36
CA ALA A 296 -30.55 -13.75 12.01
C ALA A 296 -29.62 -14.51 11.03
N PRO A 297 -28.54 -15.21 11.50
CA PRO A 297 -27.56 -15.85 10.64
C PRO A 297 -28.17 -16.78 9.57
N GLY A 298 -29.15 -17.61 9.94
CA GLY A 298 -29.84 -18.50 8.98
C GLY A 298 -30.67 -17.74 7.93
N GLN A 299 -31.33 -16.65 8.35
CA GLN A 299 -32.07 -15.76 7.44
C GLN A 299 -31.11 -15.01 6.50
N PHE A 300 -29.97 -14.56 7.01
CA PHE A 300 -28.92 -13.90 6.23
C PHE A 300 -28.42 -14.83 5.12
N ARG A 301 -28.09 -16.08 5.45
CA ARG A 301 -27.70 -17.09 4.46
C ARG A 301 -28.78 -17.29 3.41
N LYS A 302 -30.04 -17.54 3.83
CA LYS A 302 -31.13 -17.81 2.91
C LYS A 302 -31.44 -16.66 1.96
N ARG A 303 -31.32 -15.41 2.44
CA ARG A 303 -31.70 -14.23 1.66
C ARG A 303 -30.61 -13.74 0.71
N LEU A 304 -29.34 -13.85 1.09
CA LEU A 304 -28.23 -13.24 0.37
C LEU A 304 -27.37 -14.26 -0.40
N ARG A 305 -27.60 -15.54 -0.22
CA ARG A 305 -26.95 -16.55 -1.03
C ARG A 305 -27.58 -16.55 -2.41
N VAL A 306 -26.88 -16.00 -3.39
CA VAL A 306 -27.27 -16.12 -4.80
C VAL A 306 -27.08 -17.58 -5.19
N THR A 307 -28.18 -18.28 -5.51
CA THR A 307 -28.12 -19.65 -6.03
C THR A 307 -27.38 -19.58 -7.37
N PRO A 308 -26.26 -20.32 -7.57
CA PRO A 308 -25.66 -20.44 -8.89
C PRO A 308 -26.66 -21.11 -9.82
N GLY A 309 -27.32 -20.37 -10.72
CA GLY A 309 -28.28 -20.93 -11.67
C GLY A 309 -29.34 -20.00 -12.24
N ALA A 310 -29.48 -18.76 -11.74
CA ALA A 310 -30.56 -17.88 -12.23
C ALA A 310 -30.19 -17.01 -13.47
N HIS A 311 -28.98 -17.10 -14.01
CA HIS A 311 -28.55 -16.31 -15.17
C HIS A 311 -28.53 -17.06 -16.51
N THR A 312 -29.00 -18.31 -16.59
CA THR A 312 -29.03 -19.06 -17.86
C THR A 312 -30.40 -19.12 -18.53
N ALA A 313 -31.42 -18.49 -17.97
CA ALA A 313 -32.79 -18.54 -18.54
C ALA A 313 -33.22 -17.29 -19.33
N ALA A 314 -32.41 -16.20 -19.35
CA ALA A 314 -32.77 -14.96 -20.05
C ALA A 314 -32.05 -14.74 -21.39
N ALA A 315 -31.25 -15.72 -21.88
CA ALA A 315 -30.53 -15.61 -23.15
C ALA A 315 -31.07 -16.57 -24.26
N LYS A 316 -32.29 -16.99 -24.16
CA LYS A 316 -32.99 -17.67 -25.28
C LYS A 316 -34.32 -16.97 -25.56
N GLY A 317 -34.26 -15.91 -26.33
CA GLY A 317 -35.45 -15.23 -26.84
C GLY A 317 -35.10 -13.78 -27.23
N PHE A 318 -34.38 -13.61 -28.30
CA PHE A 318 -34.59 -12.61 -29.35
C PHE A 318 -33.64 -12.92 -30.49
#